data_a0d1cb8348c71d7a6cbe2a21af314917
#
_entry.id   a0d1cb8348c71d7a6cbe2a21af314917
#
_cell.length_a   1.000
_cell.length_b   1.000
_cell.length_c   1.000
_cell.angle_alpha   90.00
_cell.angle_beta   90.00
_cell.angle_gamma   90.00
#
_symmetry.space_group_name_H-M   'P 1'
#
loop_
_entity.id
_entity.type
_entity.pdbx_description
1 polymer ?
#
loop_
_entity_poly.entity_id
_entity_poly.type
_entity_poly.pdbx_seq_one_letter_code
_entity_poly.pdbx_strand_id
1 'polypeptide(L)'
;GGNELNVDYGGQSRRLMITVPKKLGRQGTHPVLFCFHGAGGKADGPSRRWSPHADKRGLIVISAEAVQPLAKWNFRDGFHAEEHDDVGFVLKVVEALISGKLADPGAVYATGHSSGGLFCYRLAKQTDVFAALSPMSCGMVKGAHDPDAKTTPVPILQVIGDQDKSFKGSSNPKVTMYSAARRMEVWRKFNQCAARPEITGQGEELEVHTFTSPSGMNVVLCKAKGQGHFLRSDLRDKADSLALDFLLKHRKS
;
A
#
# COMPACT_ATOMS: atom_id res chain seq x y z
N GLY A 1 -1.16 -2.12 22.64
CA GLY A 1 -0.26 -3.28 22.51
C GLY A 1 -0.53 -4.05 21.24
N GLY A 2 0.48 -4.76 20.75
CA GLY A 2 0.33 -5.62 19.57
C GLY A 2 -0.23 -6.98 19.97
N ASN A 3 -1.24 -7.45 19.26
CA ASN A 3 -1.83 -8.77 19.41
C ASN A 3 -1.57 -9.59 18.14
N GLU A 4 -1.33 -10.88 18.30
CA GLU A 4 -1.28 -11.83 17.19
C GLU A 4 -2.65 -12.50 17.05
N LEU A 5 -3.12 -12.63 15.82
CA LEU A 5 -4.36 -13.29 15.47
C LEU A 5 -4.13 -14.17 14.25
N ASN A 6 -4.73 -15.35 14.26
CA ASN A 6 -4.82 -16.21 13.09
C ASN A 6 -6.25 -16.21 12.56
N VAL A 7 -6.40 -16.03 11.26
CA VAL A 7 -7.67 -16.01 10.54
C VAL A 7 -7.69 -17.13 9.51
N ASP A 8 -8.66 -18.02 9.61
CA ASP A 8 -8.83 -19.09 8.62
C ASP A 8 -9.50 -18.53 7.36
N TYR A 9 -8.81 -18.68 6.22
CA TYR A 9 -9.29 -18.27 4.92
C TYR A 9 -8.77 -19.18 3.81
N GLY A 10 -9.66 -19.68 2.96
CA GLY A 10 -9.30 -20.55 1.85
C GLY A 10 -8.60 -21.85 2.29
N GLY A 11 -8.99 -22.42 3.45
CA GLY A 11 -8.38 -23.62 4.00
C GLY A 11 -7.00 -23.42 4.63
N GLN A 12 -6.57 -22.17 4.81
CA GLN A 12 -5.26 -21.83 5.40
C GLN A 12 -5.42 -20.90 6.59
N SER A 13 -4.59 -21.10 7.62
CA SER A 13 -4.49 -20.20 8.76
C SER A 13 -3.54 -19.06 8.42
N ARG A 14 -4.06 -17.82 8.38
CA ARG A 14 -3.35 -16.60 7.98
C ARG A 14 -3.07 -15.74 9.20
N ARG A 15 -1.80 -15.46 9.43
CA ARG A 15 -1.33 -14.69 10.58
C ARG A 15 -1.48 -13.19 10.37
N LEU A 16 -1.98 -12.50 11.40
CA LEU A 16 -2.07 -11.04 11.50
C LEU A 16 -1.37 -10.57 12.78
N MET A 17 -0.65 -9.46 12.69
CA MET A 17 -0.21 -8.67 13.85
C MET A 17 -1.05 -7.40 13.88
N ILE A 18 -1.81 -7.21 14.97
CA ILE A 18 -2.74 -6.08 15.12
C ILE A 18 -2.23 -5.17 16.24
N THR A 19 -2.01 -3.91 15.94
CA THR A 19 -1.71 -2.88 16.94
C THR A 19 -2.86 -1.90 17.03
N VAL A 20 -3.41 -1.81 18.22
CA VAL A 20 -4.52 -0.91 18.55
C VAL A 20 -3.95 0.28 19.33
N PRO A 21 -4.32 1.53 19.01
CA PRO A 21 -3.85 2.69 19.76
C PRO A 21 -4.29 2.64 21.23
N LYS A 22 -3.44 3.09 22.15
CA LYS A 22 -3.69 3.06 23.60
C LYS A 22 -4.93 3.88 24.01
N LYS A 23 -5.17 4.99 23.29
CA LYS A 23 -6.33 5.83 23.47
C LYS A 23 -7.33 5.57 22.34
N LEU A 24 -7.91 4.37 22.33
CA LEU A 24 -9.16 4.18 21.61
C LEU A 24 -10.21 5.07 22.30
N GLY A 25 -10.79 5.99 21.56
CA GLY A 25 -12.00 6.65 22.02
C GLY A 25 -13.02 5.57 22.42
N ARG A 26 -13.66 5.73 23.58
CA ARG A 26 -14.64 4.75 24.11
C ARG A 26 -15.84 4.53 23.18
N GLN A 27 -16.01 5.38 22.18
CA GLN A 27 -17.09 5.33 21.20
C GLN A 27 -16.54 5.75 19.83
N GLY A 28 -16.71 4.90 18.83
CA GLY A 28 -16.41 5.22 17.44
C GLY A 28 -15.54 4.20 16.72
N THR A 29 -15.56 4.31 15.43
CA THR A 29 -14.73 3.54 14.49
C THR A 29 -13.40 4.28 14.27
N HIS A 30 -12.35 3.52 13.92
CA HIS A 30 -10.99 4.04 13.76
C HIS A 30 -10.49 3.90 12.33
N PRO A 31 -9.61 4.79 11.87
CA PRO A 31 -8.83 4.56 10.67
C PRO A 31 -8.02 3.26 10.80
N VAL A 32 -7.91 2.51 9.71
CA VAL A 32 -7.16 1.24 9.67
C VAL A 32 -6.11 1.29 8.58
N LEU A 33 -4.87 0.91 8.90
CA LEU A 33 -3.78 0.77 7.96
C LEU A 33 -3.37 -0.70 7.83
N PHE A 34 -3.59 -1.28 6.66
CA PHE A 34 -3.02 -2.57 6.28
C PHE A 34 -1.58 -2.41 5.82
N CYS A 35 -0.68 -3.24 6.34
CA CYS A 35 0.75 -3.21 6.04
C CYS A 35 1.23 -4.56 5.52
N PHE A 36 1.76 -4.58 4.29
CA PHE A 36 2.17 -5.80 3.60
C PHE A 36 3.70 -5.91 3.50
N HIS A 37 4.25 -7.04 3.92
CA HIS A 37 5.70 -7.30 3.89
C HIS A 37 6.21 -7.57 2.46
N GLY A 38 7.52 -7.44 2.26
CA GLY A 38 8.21 -7.86 1.04
C GLY A 38 8.34 -9.39 0.95
N ALA A 39 8.76 -9.88 -0.23
CA ALA A 39 8.97 -11.30 -0.44
C ALA A 39 9.94 -11.90 0.62
N GLY A 40 9.61 -13.09 1.13
CA GLY A 40 10.37 -13.75 2.20
C GLY A 40 10.17 -13.16 3.59
N GLY A 41 9.32 -12.13 3.72
CA GLY A 41 9.04 -11.48 5.00
C GLY A 41 7.93 -12.17 5.81
N LYS A 42 7.67 -11.59 6.98
CA LYS A 42 6.60 -11.97 7.90
C LYS A 42 5.88 -10.71 8.39
N ALA A 43 4.72 -10.88 9.03
CA ALA A 43 3.94 -9.78 9.61
C ALA A 43 4.73 -8.93 10.63
N ASP A 44 5.74 -9.51 11.28
CA ASP A 44 6.59 -8.83 12.28
C ASP A 44 7.35 -7.63 11.72
N GLY A 45 7.82 -7.70 10.47
CA GLY A 45 8.56 -6.61 9.81
C GLY A 45 7.72 -5.33 9.71
N PRO A 46 6.60 -5.35 8.99
CA PRO A 46 5.66 -4.21 8.94
C PRO A 46 5.14 -3.81 10.32
N SER A 47 4.84 -4.76 11.20
CA SER A 47 4.39 -4.47 12.56
C SER A 47 5.41 -3.58 13.30
N ARG A 48 6.68 -3.96 13.34
CA ARG A 48 7.74 -3.14 13.95
C ARG A 48 7.84 -1.74 13.34
N ARG A 49 7.67 -1.62 12.02
CA ARG A 49 7.78 -0.34 11.31
C ARG A 49 6.59 0.58 11.59
N TRP A 50 5.37 0.05 11.52
CA TRP A 50 4.16 0.89 11.49
C TRP A 50 3.45 1.01 12.84
N SER A 51 3.61 0.04 13.77
CA SER A 51 2.98 0.10 15.10
C SER A 51 3.31 1.38 15.92
N PRO A 52 4.54 1.97 15.85
CA PRO A 52 4.81 3.22 16.53
C PRO A 52 3.92 4.40 16.09
N HIS A 53 3.32 4.31 14.91
CA HIS A 53 2.42 5.33 14.39
C HIS A 53 0.97 5.17 14.89
N ALA A 54 0.58 3.99 15.40
CA ALA A 54 -0.77 3.71 15.87
C ALA A 54 -1.22 4.74 16.92
N ASP A 55 -0.45 4.92 17.98
CA ASP A 55 -0.74 5.88 19.06
C ASP A 55 -0.67 7.34 18.58
N LYS A 56 0.34 7.66 17.75
CA LYS A 56 0.58 9.02 17.27
C LYS A 56 -0.52 9.54 16.35
N ARG A 57 -1.10 8.65 15.56
CA ARG A 57 -2.08 8.97 14.50
C ARG A 57 -3.50 8.50 14.83
N GLY A 58 -3.72 7.81 15.95
CA GLY A 58 -5.03 7.29 16.36
C GLY A 58 -5.59 6.23 15.42
N LEU A 59 -4.75 5.39 14.84
CA LEU A 59 -5.15 4.38 13.82
C LEU A 59 -4.84 2.95 14.29
N ILE A 60 -5.63 1.98 13.81
CA ILE A 60 -5.34 0.56 13.95
C ILE A 60 -4.35 0.16 12.86
N VAL A 61 -3.26 -0.49 13.23
CA VAL A 61 -2.28 -1.04 12.29
C VAL A 61 -2.45 -2.54 12.19
N ILE A 62 -2.62 -3.07 10.98
CA ILE A 62 -2.75 -4.50 10.69
C ILE A 62 -1.63 -4.91 9.76
N SER A 63 -0.70 -5.69 10.28
CA SER A 63 0.36 -6.30 9.49
C SER A 63 -0.04 -7.71 9.15
N ALA A 64 -0.40 -7.94 7.89
CA ALA A 64 -0.82 -9.22 7.39
C ALA A 64 0.38 -10.05 6.89
N GLU A 65 0.25 -11.38 6.96
CA GLU A 65 1.25 -12.32 6.46
C GLU A 65 0.76 -13.03 5.21
N ALA A 66 1.59 -13.07 4.17
CA ALA A 66 1.36 -13.87 2.99
C ALA A 66 1.50 -15.37 3.32
N VAL A 67 0.90 -16.22 2.49
CA VAL A 67 0.94 -17.68 2.68
C VAL A 67 2.37 -18.19 2.81
N GLN A 68 2.62 -19.02 3.82
CA GLN A 68 3.91 -19.67 4.07
C GLN A 68 3.93 -21.06 3.38
N PRO A 69 5.08 -21.59 2.99
CA PRO A 69 6.44 -21.02 3.12
C PRO A 69 6.82 -20.03 2.01
N LEU A 70 5.96 -19.77 1.02
CA LEU A 70 6.27 -18.91 -0.12
C LEU A 70 6.56 -17.46 0.29
N ALA A 71 5.88 -16.98 1.36
CA ALA A 71 6.05 -15.64 1.90
C ALA A 71 6.01 -14.53 0.83
N LYS A 72 5.16 -14.70 -0.20
CA LYS A 72 4.98 -13.76 -1.31
C LYS A 72 3.50 -13.55 -1.54
N TRP A 73 3.10 -12.30 -1.68
CA TRP A 73 1.75 -11.92 -2.03
C TRP A 73 1.43 -12.35 -3.47
N ASN A 74 0.24 -12.86 -3.69
CA ASN A 74 -0.29 -13.08 -5.03
C ASN A 74 -0.67 -11.73 -5.65
N PHE A 75 0.32 -11.05 -6.21
CA PHE A 75 0.15 -9.70 -6.79
C PHE A 75 -0.35 -9.70 -8.24
N ARG A 76 -0.46 -10.85 -8.90
CA ARG A 76 -1.05 -11.02 -10.22
C ARG A 76 -1.48 -12.47 -10.45
N ASP A 77 -2.43 -12.68 -11.35
CA ASP A 77 -2.88 -14.01 -11.74
C ASP A 77 -1.73 -14.83 -12.37
N GLY A 78 -1.71 -16.11 -12.10
CA GLY A 78 -0.69 -17.05 -12.56
C GLY A 78 0.70 -16.77 -11.98
N PHE A 79 0.84 -16.02 -10.90
CA PHE A 79 2.13 -15.78 -10.24
C PHE A 79 2.58 -16.98 -9.40
N HIS A 80 1.66 -17.62 -8.71
CA HIS A 80 1.87 -18.85 -7.95
C HIS A 80 1.22 -20.02 -8.65
N ALA A 81 1.82 -21.22 -8.54
CA ALA A 81 1.23 -22.46 -9.03
C ALA A 81 -0.06 -22.81 -8.29
N GLU A 82 -0.11 -22.50 -6.98
CA GLU A 82 -1.30 -22.56 -6.16
C GLU A 82 -1.83 -21.12 -6.00
N GLU A 83 -3.02 -20.86 -6.55
CA GLU A 83 -3.63 -19.54 -6.46
C GLU A 83 -4.21 -19.33 -5.06
N HIS A 84 -3.49 -18.57 -4.23
CA HIS A 84 -4.04 -18.10 -2.97
C HIS A 84 -4.79 -16.79 -3.20
N ASP A 85 -6.03 -16.72 -2.73
CA ASP A 85 -6.83 -15.49 -2.80
C ASP A 85 -6.46 -14.52 -1.67
N ASP A 86 -5.34 -13.83 -1.85
CA ASP A 86 -4.88 -12.82 -0.91
C ASP A 86 -5.80 -11.59 -0.88
N VAL A 87 -6.46 -11.26 -2.00
CA VAL A 87 -7.41 -10.15 -2.07
C VAL A 87 -8.64 -10.45 -1.21
N GLY A 88 -9.28 -11.60 -1.41
CA GLY A 88 -10.43 -12.01 -0.62
C GLY A 88 -10.10 -12.17 0.87
N PHE A 89 -8.88 -12.64 1.21
CA PHE A 89 -8.42 -12.66 2.60
C PHE A 89 -8.42 -11.26 3.22
N VAL A 90 -7.85 -10.26 2.54
CA VAL A 90 -7.83 -8.88 3.04
C VAL A 90 -9.24 -8.31 3.15
N LEU A 91 -10.10 -8.54 2.15
CA LEU A 91 -11.51 -8.10 2.18
C LEU A 91 -12.28 -8.71 3.34
N LYS A 92 -12.08 -10.01 3.64
CA LYS A 92 -12.69 -10.65 4.82
C LYS A 92 -12.27 -9.99 6.13
N VAL A 93 -11.00 -9.60 6.26
CA VAL A 93 -10.52 -8.89 7.46
C VAL A 93 -11.13 -7.49 7.53
N VAL A 94 -11.20 -6.74 6.42
CA VAL A 94 -11.85 -5.43 6.36
C VAL A 94 -13.31 -5.52 6.77
N GLU A 95 -14.06 -6.48 6.21
CA GLU A 95 -15.46 -6.71 6.52
C GLU A 95 -15.67 -7.01 8.01
N ALA A 96 -14.85 -7.89 8.59
CA ALA A 96 -14.93 -8.23 10.01
C ALA A 96 -14.70 -7.01 10.91
N LEU A 97 -13.76 -6.14 10.57
CA LEU A 97 -13.48 -4.91 11.33
C LEU A 97 -14.60 -3.89 11.22
N ILE A 98 -15.19 -3.71 10.03
CA ILE A 98 -16.32 -2.79 9.82
C ILE A 98 -17.58 -3.32 10.55
N SER A 99 -17.91 -4.60 10.37
CA SER A 99 -19.06 -5.24 11.02
C SER A 99 -18.94 -5.24 12.54
N GLY A 100 -17.70 -5.40 13.05
CA GLY A 100 -17.37 -5.28 14.47
C GLY A 100 -17.34 -3.84 15.00
N LYS A 101 -17.63 -2.84 14.16
CA LYS A 101 -17.58 -1.39 14.50
C LYS A 101 -16.22 -0.93 15.04
N LEU A 102 -15.14 -1.57 14.57
CA LEU A 102 -13.76 -1.20 14.89
C LEU A 102 -13.16 -0.28 13.83
N ALA A 103 -13.41 -0.59 12.54
CA ALA A 103 -12.94 0.20 11.42
C ALA A 103 -13.98 1.22 10.97
N ASP A 104 -13.50 2.42 10.63
CA ASP A 104 -14.24 3.42 9.88
C ASP A 104 -14.22 3.00 8.39
N PRO A 105 -15.36 2.68 7.76
CA PRO A 105 -15.39 2.23 6.38
C PRO A 105 -14.87 3.27 5.38
N GLY A 106 -14.93 4.56 5.74
CA GLY A 106 -14.37 5.65 4.94
C GLY A 106 -12.86 5.86 5.15
N ALA A 107 -12.20 5.14 6.07
CA ALA A 107 -10.82 5.37 6.46
C ALA A 107 -10.00 4.06 6.55
N VAL A 108 -10.09 3.24 5.50
CA VAL A 108 -9.28 2.02 5.34
C VAL A 108 -8.16 2.29 4.34
N TYR A 109 -6.92 2.04 4.72
CA TYR A 109 -5.73 2.33 3.94
C TYR A 109 -4.84 1.12 3.79
N ALA A 110 -3.97 1.14 2.76
CA ALA A 110 -2.97 0.10 2.57
C ALA A 110 -1.60 0.66 2.23
N THR A 111 -0.56 0.01 2.75
CA THR A 111 0.83 0.22 2.37
C THR A 111 1.55 -1.12 2.29
N GLY A 112 2.62 -1.18 1.51
CA GLY A 112 3.41 -2.40 1.40
C GLY A 112 4.75 -2.15 0.74
N HIS A 113 5.76 -2.92 1.12
CA HIS A 113 7.10 -2.85 0.59
C HIS A 113 7.34 -3.96 -0.43
N SER A 114 8.00 -3.65 -1.57
CA SER A 114 8.42 -4.66 -2.56
C SER A 114 7.24 -5.51 -3.07
N SER A 115 7.19 -6.81 -2.80
CA SER A 115 6.06 -7.69 -3.12
C SER A 115 4.74 -7.18 -2.52
N GLY A 116 4.76 -6.66 -1.28
CA GLY A 116 3.60 -6.04 -0.66
C GLY A 116 3.16 -4.75 -1.36
N GLY A 117 4.10 -4.00 -1.94
CA GLY A 117 3.79 -2.83 -2.76
C GLY A 117 3.16 -3.19 -4.11
N LEU A 118 3.62 -4.28 -4.75
CA LEU A 118 2.96 -4.85 -5.93
C LEU A 118 1.53 -5.29 -5.61
N PHE A 119 1.34 -5.87 -4.43
CA PHE A 119 0.02 -6.27 -3.95
C PHE A 119 -0.90 -5.07 -3.69
N CYS A 120 -0.38 -3.93 -3.21
CA CYS A 120 -1.15 -2.69 -3.12
C CYS A 120 -1.72 -2.26 -4.48
N TYR A 121 -0.96 -2.38 -5.57
CA TYR A 121 -1.48 -2.09 -6.91
C TYR A 121 -2.57 -3.08 -7.36
N ARG A 122 -2.47 -4.37 -6.99
CA ARG A 122 -3.54 -5.33 -7.22
C ARG A 122 -4.81 -4.95 -6.46
N LEU A 123 -4.69 -4.59 -5.19
CA LEU A 123 -5.80 -4.11 -4.36
C LEU A 123 -6.44 -2.84 -4.94
N ALA A 124 -5.63 -1.87 -5.37
CA ALA A 124 -6.11 -0.65 -6.01
C ALA A 124 -6.93 -0.92 -7.29
N LYS A 125 -6.53 -1.94 -8.07
CA LYS A 125 -7.24 -2.33 -9.29
C LYS A 125 -8.53 -3.12 -9.02
N GLN A 126 -8.52 -4.03 -8.04
CA GLN A 126 -9.55 -5.06 -7.89
C GLN A 126 -10.55 -4.79 -6.78
N THR A 127 -10.32 -3.76 -5.95
CA THR A 127 -11.19 -3.44 -4.81
C THR A 127 -11.53 -1.97 -4.77
N ASP A 128 -12.59 -1.66 -4.04
CA ASP A 128 -13.02 -0.27 -3.79
C ASP A 128 -13.05 0.06 -2.29
N VAL A 129 -12.49 -0.81 -1.42
CA VAL A 129 -12.57 -0.61 0.05
C VAL A 129 -11.56 0.40 0.58
N PHE A 130 -10.47 0.66 -0.15
CA PHE A 130 -9.42 1.54 0.34
C PHE A 130 -9.68 3.01 -0.01
N ALA A 131 -9.53 3.89 0.98
CA ALA A 131 -9.60 5.34 0.79
C ALA A 131 -8.35 5.91 0.11
N ALA A 132 -7.19 5.29 0.32
CA ALA A 132 -5.93 5.58 -0.37
C ALA A 132 -4.91 4.44 -0.17
N LEU A 133 -3.91 4.36 -1.05
CA LEU A 133 -2.85 3.36 -0.96
C LEU A 133 -1.46 4.00 -1.10
N SER A 134 -0.47 3.40 -0.41
CA SER A 134 0.93 3.83 -0.51
C SER A 134 1.87 2.65 -0.82
N PRO A 135 1.99 2.21 -2.08
CA PRO A 135 2.98 1.21 -2.49
C PRO A 135 4.41 1.76 -2.35
N MET A 136 5.33 0.95 -1.79
CA MET A 136 6.71 1.36 -1.53
C MET A 136 7.73 0.42 -2.18
N SER A 137 8.80 1.00 -2.74
CA SER A 137 9.95 0.27 -3.32
C SER A 137 9.53 -0.89 -4.22
N CYS A 138 8.60 -0.66 -5.13
CA CYS A 138 8.07 -1.71 -6.01
C CYS A 138 7.87 -1.21 -7.44
N GLY A 139 7.74 -2.14 -8.37
CA GLY A 139 7.28 -1.90 -9.72
C GLY A 139 5.75 -1.89 -9.83
N MET A 140 5.27 -1.87 -11.06
CA MET A 140 3.88 -2.09 -11.45
C MET A 140 3.86 -2.99 -12.69
N VAL A 141 3.17 -4.10 -12.64
CA VAL A 141 3.14 -5.09 -13.72
C VAL A 141 2.15 -4.65 -14.80
N LYS A 142 2.65 -4.52 -16.04
CA LYS A 142 1.84 -4.18 -17.22
C LYS A 142 0.69 -5.20 -17.37
N GLY A 143 -0.51 -4.71 -17.62
CA GLY A 143 -1.73 -5.50 -17.77
C GLY A 143 -2.34 -5.93 -16.43
N ALA A 144 -1.53 -6.51 -15.53
CA ALA A 144 -2.04 -7.01 -14.25
C ALA A 144 -2.49 -5.89 -13.30
N HIS A 145 -1.80 -4.75 -13.32
CA HIS A 145 -2.08 -3.61 -12.43
C HIS A 145 -2.61 -2.38 -13.16
N ASP A 146 -2.80 -2.47 -14.47
CA ASP A 146 -3.42 -1.37 -15.22
C ASP A 146 -4.89 -1.27 -14.82
N PRO A 147 -5.39 -0.08 -14.45
CA PRO A 147 -6.80 0.11 -14.16
C PRO A 147 -7.63 -0.13 -15.43
N ASP A 148 -8.85 -0.60 -15.26
CA ASP A 148 -9.81 -0.89 -16.33
C ASP A 148 -11.21 -0.36 -15.98
N ALA A 149 -12.23 -0.70 -16.77
CA ALA A 149 -13.61 -0.22 -16.58
C ALA A 149 -14.26 -0.67 -15.25
N LYS A 150 -13.69 -1.68 -14.57
CA LYS A 150 -14.18 -2.16 -13.27
C LYS A 150 -13.42 -1.54 -12.09
N THR A 151 -12.32 -0.85 -12.38
CA THR A 151 -11.49 -0.24 -11.35
C THR A 151 -12.13 1.06 -10.84
N THR A 152 -12.19 1.23 -9.53
CA THR A 152 -12.60 2.49 -8.90
C THR A 152 -11.40 3.42 -8.75
N PRO A 153 -11.48 4.70 -9.17
CA PRO A 153 -10.41 5.66 -8.93
C PRO A 153 -10.06 5.76 -7.44
N VAL A 154 -8.77 5.76 -7.13
CA VAL A 154 -8.27 5.79 -5.75
C VAL A 154 -6.96 6.59 -5.67
N PRO A 155 -6.77 7.43 -4.63
CA PRO A 155 -5.51 8.14 -4.42
C PRO A 155 -4.34 7.18 -4.19
N ILE A 156 -3.21 7.42 -4.87
CA ILE A 156 -2.01 6.59 -4.75
C ILE A 156 -0.79 7.47 -4.52
N LEU A 157 -0.02 7.17 -3.47
CA LEU A 157 1.31 7.73 -3.25
C LEU A 157 2.34 6.60 -3.32
N GLN A 158 3.23 6.64 -4.29
CA GLN A 158 4.35 5.72 -4.35
C GLN A 158 5.62 6.34 -3.77
N VAL A 159 6.27 5.63 -2.86
CA VAL A 159 7.62 5.94 -2.37
C VAL A 159 8.62 4.99 -3.01
N ILE A 160 9.69 5.53 -3.62
CA ILE A 160 10.72 4.70 -4.25
C ILE A 160 12.07 5.42 -4.32
N GLY A 161 13.16 4.69 -4.05
CA GLY A 161 14.52 5.17 -4.32
C GLY A 161 14.81 5.27 -5.83
N ASP A 162 15.51 6.32 -6.27
CA ASP A 162 15.83 6.49 -7.69
C ASP A 162 16.94 5.53 -8.19
N GLN A 163 17.64 4.86 -7.25
CA GLN A 163 18.58 3.76 -7.53
C GLN A 163 17.94 2.37 -7.37
N ASP A 164 16.67 2.28 -7.01
CA ASP A 164 15.95 1.00 -7.01
C ASP A 164 15.82 0.48 -8.46
N LYS A 165 16.09 -0.81 -8.67
CA LYS A 165 15.93 -1.44 -9.99
C LYS A 165 14.52 -1.24 -10.57
N SER A 166 13.51 -1.23 -9.71
CA SER A 166 12.11 -1.00 -10.10
C SER A 166 11.83 0.45 -10.55
N PHE A 167 12.72 1.40 -10.28
CA PHE A 167 12.54 2.79 -10.69
C PHE A 167 12.56 2.94 -12.22
N LYS A 168 13.48 2.26 -12.88
CA LYS A 168 13.62 2.28 -14.35
C LYS A 168 12.63 1.35 -15.04
N GLY A 169 12.03 0.43 -14.30
CA GLY A 169 11.23 -0.67 -14.85
C GLY A 169 12.09 -1.77 -15.45
N SER A 170 11.45 -2.82 -15.95
CA SER A 170 12.12 -3.94 -16.59
C SER A 170 11.17 -4.65 -17.55
N SER A 171 11.74 -5.35 -18.53
CA SER A 171 10.97 -6.18 -19.44
C SER A 171 11.72 -7.49 -19.69
N ASN A 172 11.00 -8.59 -19.61
CA ASN A 172 11.45 -9.91 -20.00
C ASN A 172 10.27 -10.67 -20.65
N PRO A 173 10.49 -11.85 -21.29
CA PRO A 173 9.42 -12.57 -21.97
C PRO A 173 8.20 -12.94 -21.13
N LYS A 174 8.35 -12.99 -19.80
CA LYS A 174 7.26 -13.38 -18.88
C LYS A 174 6.54 -12.19 -18.28
N VAL A 175 7.25 -11.05 -18.06
CA VAL A 175 6.70 -9.92 -17.31
C VAL A 175 7.37 -8.61 -17.74
N THR A 176 6.55 -7.59 -17.94
CA THR A 176 7.00 -6.20 -18.09
C THR A 176 6.59 -5.40 -16.84
N MET A 177 7.55 -4.77 -16.20
CA MET A 177 7.31 -3.81 -15.12
C MET A 177 7.51 -2.39 -15.63
N TYR A 178 6.53 -1.53 -15.41
CA TYR A 178 6.62 -0.12 -15.78
C TYR A 178 7.67 0.62 -14.96
N SER A 179 8.33 1.60 -15.60
CA SER A 179 9.15 2.59 -14.89
C SER A 179 8.30 3.45 -13.93
N ALA A 180 8.93 4.14 -12.98
CA ALA A 180 8.24 5.05 -12.06
C ALA A 180 7.39 6.07 -12.83
N ALA A 181 7.96 6.72 -13.85
CA ALA A 181 7.25 7.69 -14.68
C ALA A 181 6.03 7.06 -15.39
N ARG A 182 6.19 5.83 -15.96
CA ARG A 182 5.10 5.20 -16.71
C ARG A 182 3.94 4.78 -15.81
N ARG A 183 4.19 4.25 -14.62
CA ARG A 183 3.10 3.88 -13.71
C ARG A 183 2.37 5.09 -13.14
N MET A 184 3.09 6.20 -12.89
CA MET A 184 2.43 7.47 -12.57
C MET A 184 1.55 7.95 -13.73
N GLU A 185 2.03 7.86 -14.97
CA GLU A 185 1.25 8.22 -16.14
C GLU A 185 -0.03 7.37 -16.29
N VAL A 186 0.05 6.06 -16.06
CA VAL A 186 -1.11 5.16 -16.15
C VAL A 186 -2.19 5.58 -15.14
N TRP A 187 -1.84 5.68 -13.86
CA TRP A 187 -2.79 5.99 -12.80
C TRP A 187 -3.29 7.45 -12.85
N ARG A 188 -2.41 8.43 -13.19
CA ARG A 188 -2.87 9.83 -13.31
C ARG A 188 -3.90 10.02 -14.43
N LYS A 189 -3.71 9.32 -15.57
CA LYS A 189 -4.69 9.36 -16.66
C LYS A 189 -6.02 8.76 -16.23
N PHE A 190 -5.99 7.62 -15.56
CA PHE A 190 -7.17 6.96 -15.06
C PHE A 190 -7.90 7.81 -14.01
N ASN A 191 -7.18 8.37 -13.04
CA ASN A 191 -7.73 9.26 -12.01
C ASN A 191 -8.01 10.68 -12.50
N GLN A 192 -7.86 10.96 -13.80
CA GLN A 192 -8.09 12.28 -14.42
C GLN A 192 -7.26 13.39 -13.78
N CYS A 193 -6.03 13.09 -13.39
CA CYS A 193 -5.12 14.07 -12.83
C CYS A 193 -4.50 14.97 -13.90
N ALA A 194 -4.00 16.13 -13.47
CA ALA A 194 -3.21 17.07 -14.28
C ALA A 194 -2.07 16.36 -15.03
N ALA A 195 -1.74 16.86 -16.22
CA ALA A 195 -0.69 16.27 -17.06
C ALA A 195 0.72 16.49 -16.48
N ARG A 196 0.92 17.60 -15.77
CA ARG A 196 2.18 17.98 -15.13
C ARG A 196 2.03 17.95 -13.62
N PRO A 197 3.03 17.45 -12.88
CA PRO A 197 2.98 17.45 -11.43
C PRO A 197 3.37 18.84 -10.88
N GLU A 198 2.87 19.16 -9.72
CA GLU A 198 3.51 20.07 -8.79
C GLU A 198 4.69 19.34 -8.14
N ILE A 199 5.85 19.96 -8.07
CA ILE A 199 7.07 19.35 -7.50
C ILE A 199 7.46 20.14 -6.26
N THR A 200 7.57 19.45 -5.13
CA THR A 200 8.09 19.97 -3.87
C THR A 200 9.34 19.21 -3.44
N GLY A 201 10.22 19.84 -2.65
CA GLY A 201 11.49 19.25 -2.24
C GLY A 201 12.46 19.04 -3.42
N GLN A 202 12.38 19.85 -4.47
CA GLN A 202 13.29 19.75 -5.60
C GLN A 202 14.74 19.96 -5.15
N GLY A 203 15.61 19.00 -5.45
CA GLY A 203 16.99 18.99 -4.99
C GLY A 203 17.22 18.41 -3.60
N GLU A 204 16.17 18.20 -2.81
CA GLU A 204 16.23 17.55 -1.50
C GLU A 204 16.31 16.03 -1.62
N GLU A 205 16.52 15.35 -0.48
CA GLU A 205 16.58 13.88 -0.43
C GLU A 205 15.25 13.19 -0.76
N LEU A 206 14.11 13.84 -0.45
CA LEU A 206 12.77 13.44 -0.87
C LEU A 206 12.19 14.49 -1.80
N GLU A 207 12.04 14.15 -3.04
CA GLU A 207 11.40 14.97 -4.06
C GLU A 207 9.99 14.40 -4.34
N VAL A 208 8.96 15.23 -4.18
CA VAL A 208 7.57 14.81 -4.28
C VAL A 208 6.92 15.41 -5.52
N HIS A 209 6.42 14.56 -6.41
CA HIS A 209 5.70 14.92 -7.62
C HIS A 209 4.21 14.63 -7.43
N THR A 210 3.38 15.66 -7.30
CA THR A 210 1.94 15.54 -7.09
C THR A 210 1.16 15.84 -8.36
N PHE A 211 0.48 14.84 -8.89
CA PHE A 211 -0.50 15.00 -9.96
C PHE A 211 -1.89 15.16 -9.35
N THR A 212 -2.40 16.39 -9.33
CA THR A 212 -3.69 16.73 -8.72
C THR A 212 -4.87 16.31 -9.60
N SER A 213 -5.91 15.75 -9.00
CA SER A 213 -7.19 15.44 -9.63
C SER A 213 -8.28 16.37 -9.08
N PRO A 214 -9.20 16.88 -9.91
CA PRO A 214 -10.36 17.66 -9.45
C PRO A 214 -11.25 16.90 -8.46
N SER A 215 -11.30 15.58 -8.56
CA SER A 215 -12.04 14.70 -7.63
C SER A 215 -11.26 14.32 -6.37
N GLY A 216 -10.03 14.84 -6.18
CA GLY A 216 -9.18 14.48 -5.06
C GLY A 216 -8.43 13.15 -5.19
N MET A 217 -8.63 12.40 -6.29
CA MET A 217 -7.97 11.12 -6.56
C MET A 217 -6.53 11.31 -7.03
N ASN A 218 -5.73 12.01 -6.22
CA ASN A 218 -4.37 12.41 -6.56
C ASN A 218 -3.44 11.21 -6.75
N VAL A 219 -2.46 11.36 -7.65
CA VAL A 219 -1.39 10.40 -7.85
C VAL A 219 -0.07 11.07 -7.54
N VAL A 220 0.70 10.48 -6.63
CA VAL A 220 1.91 11.09 -6.09
C VAL A 220 3.10 10.14 -6.20
N LEU A 221 4.24 10.67 -6.62
CA LEU A 221 5.53 9.98 -6.57
C LEU A 221 6.44 10.70 -5.57
N CYS A 222 6.81 10.03 -4.51
CA CYS A 222 7.90 10.43 -3.62
C CYS A 222 9.18 9.71 -4.06
N LYS A 223 10.09 10.46 -4.69
CA LYS A 223 11.38 9.97 -5.15
C LYS A 223 12.44 10.19 -4.05
N ALA A 224 13.01 9.11 -3.52
CA ALA A 224 14.11 9.18 -2.56
C ALA A 224 15.45 9.17 -3.30
N LYS A 225 16.13 10.31 -3.33
CA LYS A 225 17.36 10.54 -4.09
C LYS A 225 18.52 9.73 -3.54
N GLY A 226 19.26 9.06 -4.43
CA GLY A 226 20.43 8.24 -4.09
C GLY A 226 20.07 6.95 -3.30
N GLN A 227 18.79 6.61 -3.14
CA GLN A 227 18.37 5.45 -2.39
C GLN A 227 18.04 4.26 -3.30
N GLY A 228 18.39 3.06 -2.82
CA GLY A 228 18.06 1.79 -3.47
C GLY A 228 16.71 1.23 -3.01
N HIS A 229 16.62 -0.10 -2.98
CA HIS A 229 15.41 -0.84 -2.59
C HIS A 229 15.01 -0.62 -1.13
N PHE A 230 15.96 -0.36 -0.27
CA PHE A 230 15.76 0.01 1.12
C PHE A 230 16.28 1.43 1.35
N LEU A 231 15.43 2.27 1.92
CA LEU A 231 15.83 3.62 2.32
C LEU A 231 16.61 3.52 3.63
N ARG A 232 17.61 4.37 3.81
CA ARG A 232 18.28 4.52 5.12
C ARG A 232 17.26 4.98 6.18
N SER A 233 17.51 4.68 7.45
CA SER A 233 16.49 4.75 8.51
C SER A 233 15.84 6.12 8.68
N ASP A 234 16.65 7.19 8.72
CA ASP A 234 16.18 8.57 8.89
C ASP A 234 15.28 9.03 7.73
N LEU A 235 15.64 8.66 6.50
CA LEU A 235 14.88 9.00 5.31
C LEU A 235 13.61 8.17 5.18
N ARG A 236 13.68 6.91 5.62
CA ARG A 236 12.51 6.02 5.70
C ARG A 236 11.46 6.60 6.66
N ASP A 237 11.87 7.09 7.84
CA ASP A 237 10.95 7.63 8.83
C ASP A 237 10.26 8.93 8.33
N LYS A 238 10.98 9.76 7.57
CA LYS A 238 10.39 10.91 6.86
C LYS A 238 9.39 10.47 5.79
N ALA A 239 9.74 9.47 4.98
CA ALA A 239 8.89 8.93 3.93
C ALA A 239 7.63 8.24 4.51
N ASP A 240 7.74 7.57 5.66
CA ASP A 240 6.62 6.97 6.38
C ASP A 240 5.65 8.04 6.89
N SER A 241 6.18 9.13 7.45
CA SER A 241 5.35 10.26 7.88
C SER A 241 4.62 10.90 6.71
N LEU A 242 5.31 11.14 5.58
CA LEU A 242 4.72 11.66 4.35
C LEU A 242 3.61 10.72 3.80
N ALA A 243 3.86 9.40 3.82
CA ALA A 243 2.87 8.43 3.40
C ALA A 243 1.62 8.46 4.30
N LEU A 244 1.78 8.53 5.62
CA LEU A 244 0.67 8.63 6.57
C LEU A 244 -0.10 9.94 6.41
N ASP A 245 0.60 11.07 6.24
CA ASP A 245 -0.03 12.37 6.00
C ASP A 245 -0.86 12.35 4.70
N PHE A 246 -0.35 11.69 3.65
CA PHE A 246 -1.11 11.49 2.42
C PHE A 246 -2.32 10.59 2.66
N LEU A 247 -2.14 9.39 3.23
CA LEU A 247 -3.22 8.42 3.43
C LEU A 247 -4.37 9.01 4.25
N LEU A 248 -4.06 9.62 5.39
CA LEU A 248 -5.06 10.13 6.34
C LEU A 248 -5.82 11.39 5.86
N LYS A 249 -5.34 12.05 4.81
CA LYS A 249 -6.08 13.15 4.15
C LYS A 249 -7.28 12.66 3.33
N HIS A 250 -7.26 11.41 2.90
CA HIS A 250 -8.27 10.87 2.03
C HIS A 250 -9.30 10.07 2.82
N ARG A 251 -10.58 10.27 2.49
CA ARG A 251 -11.69 9.51 3.03
C ARG A 251 -12.65 9.15 1.90
N LYS A 252 -13.26 8.00 2.00
CA LYS A 252 -14.41 7.64 1.16
C LYS A 252 -15.67 8.23 1.78
N SER A 253 -16.56 8.72 0.93
CA SER A 253 -17.92 9.13 1.27
C SER A 253 -18.84 7.93 1.47
#